data_21c83fbfb893e1891b76a6f95794352d
#
_entry.id   21c83fbfb893e1891b76a6f95794352d
#
_cell.length_a   1.000
_cell.length_b   1.000
_cell.length_c   1.000
_cell.angle_alpha   90.00
_cell.angle_beta   90.00
_cell.angle_gamma   90.00
#
_symmetry.space_group_name_H-M   'P 1'
#
loop_
_entity.id
_entity.type
_entity.pdbx_description
1 polymer ?
#
loop_
_entity_poly.entity_id
_entity_poly.type
_entity_poly.pdbx_seq_one_letter_code
_entity_poly.pdbx_strand_id
1 'polypeptide(L)'
;MTKDISNFDFSRVSAGYRLCFNGGCPRCSECIRYVAGQHLPGSVIYGPAIYPNALGAGECPFFTQAQEIRAAWGFAPLYKRVQRHHRAPIREAITAYLGSVGTYYRYNSGERKLTTEQQRHIMDIMAGYGYTDDLAFEHYEASYNF
;
A
#
# COMPACT_ATOMS: atom_id res chain seq x y z
N MET A 1 14.67 -15.28 -12.37
CA MET A 1 15.14 -15.23 -10.98
C MET A 1 13.94 -15.11 -10.07
N THR A 2 13.68 -16.11 -9.27
CA THR A 2 12.73 -16.01 -8.17
C THR A 2 13.31 -15.03 -7.15
N LYS A 3 12.67 -13.86 -7.00
CA LYS A 3 12.98 -12.98 -5.89
C LYS A 3 12.72 -13.77 -4.60
N ASP A 4 13.73 -13.87 -3.76
CA ASP A 4 13.55 -14.43 -2.43
C ASP A 4 12.63 -13.48 -1.63
N ILE A 5 11.38 -13.92 -1.44
CA ILE A 5 10.35 -13.16 -0.71
C ILE A 5 10.28 -13.67 0.73
N SER A 6 11.42 -14.04 1.28
CA SER A 6 11.54 -14.60 2.64
C SER A 6 11.10 -13.65 3.75
N ASN A 7 11.06 -12.33 3.47
CA ASN A 7 10.74 -11.29 4.43
C ASN A 7 9.30 -10.76 4.29
N PHE A 8 8.40 -11.51 3.67
CA PHE A 8 7.02 -11.09 3.53
C PHE A 8 6.31 -11.10 4.89
N ASP A 9 5.75 -9.96 5.28
CA ASP A 9 5.00 -9.82 6.53
C ASP A 9 3.50 -9.79 6.24
N PHE A 10 2.81 -10.91 6.47
CA PHE A 10 1.37 -11.01 6.24
C PHE A 10 0.56 -10.06 7.13
N SER A 11 1.06 -9.63 8.27
CA SER A 11 0.35 -8.69 9.15
C SER A 11 0.06 -7.34 8.49
N ARG A 12 0.78 -7.02 7.42
CA ARG A 12 0.59 -5.79 6.61
C ARG A 12 -0.51 -5.92 5.58
N VAL A 13 -0.97 -7.13 5.29
CA VAL A 13 -2.03 -7.38 4.32
C VAL A 13 -3.37 -7.01 4.93
N SER A 14 -4.16 -6.16 4.25
CA SER A 14 -5.48 -5.78 4.73
C SER A 14 -6.45 -6.96 4.67
N ALA A 15 -7.44 -6.97 5.58
CA ALA A 15 -8.42 -8.05 5.69
C ALA A 15 -9.26 -8.27 4.41
N GLY A 16 -9.45 -7.21 3.63
CA GLY A 16 -10.20 -7.27 2.36
C GLY A 16 -9.36 -7.59 1.13
N TYR A 17 -8.06 -7.80 1.29
CA TYR A 17 -7.16 -8.08 0.17
C TYR A 17 -7.44 -9.47 -0.41
N ARG A 18 -7.65 -9.54 -1.72
CA ARG A 18 -7.95 -10.79 -2.41
C ARG A 18 -6.67 -11.59 -2.63
N LEU A 19 -6.57 -12.70 -1.94
CA LEU A 19 -5.45 -13.64 -2.04
C LEU A 19 -5.64 -14.58 -3.23
N CYS A 20 -4.56 -15.21 -3.68
CA CYS A 20 -4.60 -16.24 -4.71
C CYS A 20 -3.88 -17.50 -4.22
N PHE A 21 -4.47 -18.67 -4.48
CA PHE A 21 -3.92 -19.97 -4.11
C PHE A 21 -3.67 -20.88 -5.31
N ASN A 22 -3.72 -20.31 -6.54
CA ASN A 22 -3.60 -21.09 -7.77
C ASN A 22 -2.12 -21.33 -8.13
N GLY A 23 -1.52 -22.41 -7.62
CA GLY A 23 -0.17 -22.83 -7.97
C GLY A 23 0.00 -23.32 -9.42
N GLY A 24 -1.10 -23.54 -10.15
CA GLY A 24 -1.07 -23.86 -11.58
C GLY A 24 -0.91 -22.67 -12.50
N CYS A 25 -0.96 -21.45 -11.96
CA CYS A 25 -0.72 -20.24 -12.74
C CYS A 25 0.77 -20.13 -13.12
N PRO A 26 1.11 -19.92 -14.40
CA PRO A 26 2.52 -19.85 -14.83
C PRO A 26 3.27 -18.64 -14.26
N ARG A 27 2.54 -17.63 -13.76
CA ARG A 27 3.14 -16.43 -13.16
C ARG A 27 2.91 -16.32 -11.65
N CYS A 28 2.53 -17.42 -10.98
CA CYS A 28 2.21 -17.38 -9.56
C CYS A 28 3.39 -16.88 -8.69
N SER A 29 4.61 -17.29 -9.00
CA SER A 29 5.79 -16.88 -8.23
C SER A 29 6.11 -15.39 -8.30
N GLU A 30 5.61 -14.70 -9.32
CA GLU A 30 5.80 -13.27 -9.52
C GLU A 30 4.60 -12.43 -9.05
N CYS A 31 3.49 -13.06 -8.72
CA CYS A 31 2.25 -12.39 -8.35
C CYS A 31 2.19 -12.17 -6.84
N ILE A 32 2.06 -10.91 -6.42
CA ILE A 32 1.98 -10.56 -4.99
C ILE A 32 0.76 -11.20 -4.29
N ARG A 33 -0.33 -11.40 -5.01
CA ARG A 33 -1.54 -12.03 -4.44
C ARG A 33 -1.31 -13.50 -4.12
N TYR A 34 -0.59 -14.22 -4.96
CA TYR A 34 -0.20 -15.59 -4.69
C TYR A 34 0.84 -15.67 -3.56
N VAL A 35 1.84 -14.80 -3.59
CA VAL A 35 2.85 -14.72 -2.53
C VAL A 35 2.20 -14.46 -1.18
N ALA A 36 1.28 -13.50 -1.10
CA ALA A 36 0.54 -13.23 0.12
C ALA A 36 -0.27 -14.46 0.59
N GLY A 37 -0.90 -15.17 -0.34
CA GLY A 37 -1.63 -16.41 -0.04
C GLY A 37 -0.75 -17.50 0.56
N GLN A 38 0.50 -17.63 0.12
CA GLN A 38 1.46 -18.60 0.65
C GLN A 38 1.94 -18.27 2.06
N HIS A 39 1.80 -17.02 2.48
CA HIS A 39 2.18 -16.55 3.83
C HIS A 39 0.97 -16.41 4.76
N LEU A 40 -0.19 -16.94 4.37
CA LEU A 40 -1.40 -16.90 5.19
C LEU A 40 -1.16 -17.62 6.52
N PRO A 41 -1.39 -16.96 7.68
CA PRO A 41 -1.28 -17.61 8.98
C PRO A 41 -2.28 -18.76 9.13
N GLY A 42 -1.86 -19.84 9.78
CA GLY A 42 -2.73 -21.01 10.00
C GLY A 42 -3.99 -20.73 10.83
N SER A 43 -4.01 -19.63 11.57
CA SER A 43 -5.19 -19.17 12.33
C SER A 43 -6.26 -18.52 11.44
N VAL A 44 -5.92 -18.10 10.24
CA VAL A 44 -6.87 -17.50 9.27
C VAL A 44 -7.40 -18.63 8.38
N ILE A 45 -8.67 -18.98 8.56
CA ILE A 45 -9.28 -20.15 7.91
C ILE A 45 -10.30 -19.82 6.83
N TYR A 46 -10.61 -18.53 6.62
CA TYR A 46 -11.48 -18.05 5.55
C TYR A 46 -11.17 -16.60 5.21
N GLY A 47 -11.62 -16.16 4.05
CA GLY A 47 -11.46 -14.78 3.61
C GLY A 47 -11.59 -14.62 2.10
N PRO A 48 -11.40 -13.39 1.58
CA PRO A 48 -11.46 -13.13 0.14
C PRO A 48 -10.35 -13.85 -0.61
N ALA A 49 -10.71 -14.48 -1.73
CA ALA A 49 -9.77 -15.18 -2.60
C ALA A 49 -10.20 -15.08 -4.07
N ILE A 50 -9.22 -15.18 -4.96
CA ILE A 50 -9.43 -15.23 -6.40
C ILE A 50 -9.51 -16.71 -6.81
N TYR A 51 -10.56 -17.07 -7.54
CA TYR A 51 -10.73 -18.44 -8.00
C TYR A 51 -9.82 -18.77 -9.19
N PRO A 52 -9.42 -20.05 -9.34
CA PRO A 52 -8.51 -20.46 -10.42
C PRO A 52 -9.01 -20.14 -11.83
N ASN A 53 -10.33 -20.10 -12.04
CA ASN A 53 -10.91 -19.77 -13.34
C ASN A 53 -10.72 -18.29 -13.75
N ALA A 54 -10.20 -17.41 -12.86
CA ALA A 54 -9.80 -16.06 -13.23
C ALA A 54 -8.63 -16.04 -14.22
N LEU A 55 -7.83 -17.11 -14.26
CA LEU A 55 -6.70 -17.24 -15.18
C LEU A 55 -7.13 -17.24 -16.67
N GLY A 56 -8.34 -17.71 -16.99
CA GLY A 56 -8.86 -17.70 -18.36
C GLY A 56 -7.91 -18.33 -19.37
N ALA A 57 -7.65 -17.64 -20.48
CA ALA A 57 -6.78 -18.08 -21.58
C ALA A 57 -5.29 -17.79 -21.33
N GLY A 58 -4.81 -17.89 -20.10
CA GLY A 58 -3.42 -17.65 -19.73
C GLY A 58 -3.14 -16.28 -19.15
N GLU A 59 -4.16 -15.41 -19.08
CA GLU A 59 -4.09 -14.08 -18.46
C GLU A 59 -5.08 -13.95 -17.32
N CYS A 60 -4.60 -13.40 -16.20
CA CYS A 60 -5.42 -13.14 -15.03
C CYS A 60 -5.58 -11.63 -14.84
N PRO A 61 -6.83 -11.11 -14.78
CA PRO A 61 -7.05 -9.67 -14.58
C PRO A 61 -6.61 -9.18 -13.21
N PHE A 62 -6.39 -10.07 -12.27
CA PHE A 62 -5.91 -9.74 -10.92
C PHE A 62 -4.39 -9.86 -10.76
N PHE A 63 -3.67 -10.27 -11.81
CA PHE A 63 -2.22 -10.37 -11.73
C PHE A 63 -1.61 -9.03 -11.30
N THR A 64 -0.77 -9.07 -10.25
CA THR A 64 -0.07 -7.91 -9.74
C THR A 64 1.38 -8.30 -9.49
N GLN A 65 2.31 -7.72 -10.24
CA GLN A 65 3.72 -8.00 -10.09
C GLN A 65 4.18 -7.67 -8.67
N ALA A 66 4.80 -8.63 -7.99
CA ALA A 66 5.37 -8.42 -6.66
C ALA A 66 6.52 -7.42 -6.74
N GLN A 67 6.40 -6.31 -6.03
CA GLN A 67 7.42 -5.27 -5.97
C GLN A 67 7.69 -4.89 -4.53
N GLU A 68 8.95 -4.82 -4.18
CA GLU A 68 9.37 -4.22 -2.92
C GLU A 68 9.28 -2.71 -3.04
N ILE A 69 8.62 -2.07 -2.06
CA ILE A 69 8.45 -0.62 -2.01
C ILE A 69 8.93 -0.10 -0.67
N ARG A 70 9.22 1.19 -0.62
CA ARG A 70 9.45 1.92 0.62
C ARG A 70 8.12 2.54 1.06
N ALA A 71 7.41 1.86 1.93
CA ALA A 71 6.15 2.34 2.49
C ALA A 71 6.40 3.44 3.53
N ALA A 72 5.44 4.35 3.70
CA ALA A 72 5.56 5.46 4.63
C ALA A 72 4.27 5.68 5.41
N TRP A 73 4.38 6.29 6.59
CA TRP A 73 3.24 6.77 7.37
C TRP A 73 3.63 7.91 8.29
N GLY A 74 2.61 8.60 8.81
CA GLY A 74 2.80 9.74 9.70
C GLY A 74 3.01 11.05 8.94
N PHE A 75 2.11 12.00 9.17
CA PHE A 75 2.09 13.26 8.41
C PHE A 75 2.73 14.43 9.16
N ALA A 76 3.07 14.28 10.44
CA ALA A 76 3.55 15.39 11.27
C ALA A 76 4.71 16.18 10.64
N PRO A 77 5.76 15.54 10.06
CA PRO A 77 6.84 16.29 9.45
C PRO A 77 6.44 17.11 8.23
N LEU A 78 5.37 16.73 7.53
CA LEU A 78 4.89 17.47 6.37
C LEU A 78 4.40 18.87 6.75
N TYR A 79 3.83 19.02 7.95
CA TYR A 79 3.25 20.28 8.43
C TYR A 79 4.24 21.18 9.17
N LYS A 80 5.46 20.73 9.40
CA LYS A 80 6.45 21.42 10.25
C LYS A 80 6.73 22.85 9.80
N ARG A 81 6.79 23.08 8.49
CA ARG A 81 7.09 24.39 7.88
C ARG A 81 5.87 25.03 7.22
N VAL A 82 4.70 24.38 7.33
CA VAL A 82 3.47 24.85 6.71
C VAL A 82 2.92 26.03 7.49
N GLN A 83 2.62 27.13 6.80
CA GLN A 83 1.97 28.28 7.38
C GLN A 83 0.59 27.89 7.93
N ARG A 84 0.20 28.49 9.03
CA ARG A 84 -1.01 28.12 9.77
C ARG A 84 -2.27 28.08 8.88
N HIS A 85 -2.45 29.06 7.99
CA HIS A 85 -3.61 29.12 7.11
C HIS A 85 -3.64 28.07 6.00
N HIS A 86 -2.52 27.42 5.72
CA HIS A 86 -2.45 26.33 4.73
C HIS A 86 -2.70 24.95 5.34
N ARG A 87 -2.60 24.80 6.67
CA ARG A 87 -2.67 23.47 7.31
C ARG A 87 -4.01 22.78 7.09
N ALA A 88 -5.11 23.47 7.34
CA ALA A 88 -6.45 22.90 7.14
C ALA A 88 -6.72 22.55 5.67
N PRO A 89 -6.48 23.46 4.69
CA PRO A 89 -6.67 23.13 3.28
C PRO A 89 -5.84 21.92 2.81
N ILE A 90 -4.59 21.81 3.22
CA ILE A 90 -3.72 20.68 2.88
C ILE A 90 -4.28 19.38 3.48
N ARG A 91 -4.67 19.39 4.76
CA ARG A 91 -5.26 18.24 5.41
C ARG A 91 -6.53 17.78 4.71
N GLU A 92 -7.38 18.71 4.33
CA GLU A 92 -8.60 18.40 3.58
C GLU A 92 -8.30 17.79 2.21
N ALA A 93 -7.30 18.29 1.50
CA ALA A 93 -6.89 17.75 0.21
C ALA A 93 -6.33 16.32 0.34
N ILE A 94 -5.49 16.07 1.33
CA ILE A 94 -4.96 14.73 1.61
C ILE A 94 -6.09 13.78 2.01
N THR A 95 -6.99 14.23 2.88
CA THR A 95 -8.15 13.46 3.34
C THR A 95 -9.07 13.08 2.17
N ALA A 96 -9.34 14.02 1.27
CA ALA A 96 -10.15 13.76 0.08
C ALA A 96 -9.50 12.74 -0.83
N TYR A 97 -8.19 12.81 -1.02
CA TYR A 97 -7.43 11.83 -1.81
C TYR A 97 -7.46 10.44 -1.17
N LEU A 98 -7.29 10.33 0.14
CA LEU A 98 -7.28 9.06 0.86
C LEU A 98 -8.69 8.48 1.07
N GLY A 99 -9.73 9.29 0.95
CA GLY A 99 -11.13 8.87 0.99
C GLY A 99 -11.95 9.38 2.19
N SER A 100 -11.38 9.43 3.39
CA SER A 100 -12.10 9.86 4.59
C SER A 100 -11.15 10.31 5.70
N VAL A 101 -11.69 11.02 6.69
CA VAL A 101 -10.96 11.43 7.90
C VAL A 101 -10.43 10.20 8.66
N GLY A 102 -11.24 9.16 8.79
CA GLY A 102 -10.81 7.92 9.44
C GLY A 102 -9.64 7.27 8.72
N THR A 103 -9.66 7.23 7.39
CA THR A 103 -8.57 6.71 6.58
C THR A 103 -7.30 7.56 6.71
N TYR A 104 -7.44 8.90 6.74
CA TYR A 104 -6.31 9.80 7.01
C TYR A 104 -5.60 9.43 8.32
N TYR A 105 -6.34 9.23 9.40
CA TYR A 105 -5.74 8.88 10.70
C TYR A 105 -5.13 7.49 10.72
N ARG A 106 -5.63 6.53 9.94
CA ARG A 106 -5.03 5.20 9.80
C ARG A 106 -3.64 5.28 9.15
N TYR A 107 -3.48 6.10 8.13
CA TYR A 107 -2.17 6.36 7.51
C TYR A 107 -1.26 7.20 8.42
N ASN A 108 -1.84 8.06 9.24
CA ASN A 108 -1.06 8.85 10.19
C ASN A 108 -0.49 7.98 11.33
N SER A 109 -1.27 7.04 11.83
CA SER A 109 -0.87 6.16 12.94
C SER A 109 -0.01 4.97 12.53
N GLY A 110 0.06 4.66 11.24
CA GLY A 110 0.77 3.49 10.74
C GLY A 110 -0.07 2.21 10.69
N GLU A 111 -1.35 2.28 11.01
CA GLU A 111 -2.27 1.16 10.79
C GLU A 111 -2.34 0.79 9.31
N ARG A 112 -2.27 1.80 8.44
CA ARG A 112 -2.08 1.66 7.00
C ARG A 112 -0.80 2.36 6.57
N LYS A 113 -0.16 1.82 5.51
CA LYS A 113 1.08 2.36 4.96
C LYS A 113 0.84 2.92 3.56
N LEU A 114 1.43 4.07 3.28
CA LEU A 114 1.35 4.71 1.97
C LEU A 114 2.25 3.98 0.97
N THR A 115 1.72 3.70 -0.21
CA THR A 115 2.50 3.23 -1.36
C THR A 115 3.35 4.36 -1.94
N THR A 116 4.30 4.03 -2.80
CA THR A 116 5.14 5.03 -3.50
C THR A 116 4.29 6.01 -4.30
N GLU A 117 3.24 5.54 -4.97
CA GLU A 117 2.33 6.38 -5.74
C GLU A 117 1.55 7.35 -4.85
N GLN A 118 1.02 6.86 -3.73
CA GLN A 118 0.31 7.69 -2.75
C GLN A 118 1.22 8.75 -2.15
N GLN A 119 2.46 8.40 -1.82
CA GLN A 119 3.46 9.35 -1.32
C GLN A 119 3.71 10.46 -2.33
N ARG A 120 3.88 10.11 -3.61
CA ARG A 120 4.08 11.08 -4.69
C ARG A 120 2.89 12.03 -4.81
N HIS A 121 1.67 11.51 -4.77
CA HIS A 121 0.46 12.32 -4.86
C HIS A 121 0.37 13.33 -3.73
N ILE A 122 0.68 12.90 -2.50
CA ILE A 122 0.70 13.79 -1.33
C ILE A 122 1.78 14.87 -1.48
N MET A 123 2.96 14.52 -1.98
CA MET A 123 4.01 15.50 -2.27
C MET A 123 3.59 16.51 -3.34
N ASP A 124 2.82 16.07 -4.35
CA ASP A 124 2.25 16.96 -5.37
C ASP A 124 1.22 17.94 -4.75
N ILE A 125 0.41 17.49 -3.81
CA ILE A 125 -0.49 18.38 -3.05
C ILE A 125 0.32 19.44 -2.31
N MET A 126 1.39 19.05 -1.62
CA MET A 126 2.27 19.99 -0.90
C MET A 126 2.89 21.00 -1.86
N ALA A 127 3.37 20.55 -3.01
CA ALA A 127 3.96 21.40 -4.06
C ALA A 127 2.95 22.43 -4.59
N GLY A 128 1.68 22.07 -4.71
CA GLY A 128 0.61 22.98 -5.11
C GLY A 128 0.42 24.16 -4.15
N TYR A 129 0.84 24.03 -2.90
CA TYR A 129 0.84 25.11 -1.91
C TYR A 129 2.20 25.78 -1.75
N GLY A 130 3.19 25.41 -2.57
CA GLY A 130 4.54 26.00 -2.55
C GLY A 130 5.54 25.31 -1.64
N TYR A 131 5.22 24.17 -1.08
CA TYR A 131 6.10 23.39 -0.19
C TYR A 131 6.75 22.25 -0.97
N THR A 132 8.04 22.38 -1.27
CA THR A 132 8.79 21.40 -2.07
C THR A 132 10.08 20.92 -1.40
N ASP A 133 10.57 21.65 -0.38
CA ASP A 133 11.86 21.38 0.25
C ASP A 133 11.71 20.64 1.58
N ASP A 134 12.62 19.68 1.80
CA ASP A 134 12.75 18.94 3.06
C ASP A 134 11.44 18.26 3.52
N LEU A 135 10.64 17.80 2.56
CA LEU A 135 9.42 17.07 2.87
C LEU A 135 9.73 15.59 3.13
N ALA A 136 9.23 15.07 4.24
CA ALA A 136 9.36 13.67 4.58
C ALA A 136 8.14 13.22 5.40
N PHE A 137 7.82 11.94 5.32
CA PHE A 137 6.90 11.31 6.26
C PHE A 137 7.65 11.00 7.57
N GLU A 138 6.91 10.74 8.63
CA GLU A 138 7.48 10.47 9.94
C GLU A 138 8.25 9.15 9.97
N HIS A 139 7.73 8.12 9.30
CA HIS A 139 8.30 6.78 9.26
C HIS A 139 8.32 6.21 7.86
N TYR A 140 9.35 5.40 7.57
CA TYR A 140 9.50 4.64 6.32
C TYR A 140 9.90 3.20 6.65
N GLU A 141 9.42 2.24 5.87
CA GLU A 141 9.84 0.86 5.97
C GLU A 141 9.79 0.14 4.62
N ALA A 142 10.61 -0.89 4.45
CA ALA A 142 10.50 -1.79 3.30
C ALA A 142 9.22 -2.61 3.41
N SER A 143 8.46 -2.71 2.34
CA SER A 143 7.21 -3.46 2.24
C SER A 143 6.97 -3.91 0.82
N TYR A 144 5.80 -4.51 0.55
CA TYR A 144 5.38 -4.91 -0.78
C TYR A 144 4.15 -4.11 -1.22
N ASN A 145 3.89 -4.13 -2.52
CA ASN A 145 2.85 -3.33 -3.19
C ASN A 145 1.43 -3.95 -3.12
N PHE A 146 1.08 -4.55 -2.03
CA PHE A 146 -0.29 -5.07 -1.83
C PHE A 146 -1.26 -4.05 -1.28
#